data_54104ec4fb3810073b84e0b171a7c38a
#
_entry.id   54104ec4fb3810073b84e0b171a7c38a
#
_cell.length_a   1.000
_cell.length_b   1.000
_cell.length_c   1.000
_cell.angle_alpha   90.00
_cell.angle_beta   90.00
_cell.angle_gamma   90.00
#
_symmetry.space_group_name_H-M   'P 1'
#
loop_
_entity.id
_entity.type
_entity.pdbx_description
1 polymer ?
#
loop_
_entity_poly.entity_id
_entity_poly.type
_entity_poly.pdbx_seq_one_letter_code
_entity_poly.pdbx_strand_id
1 'polypeptide(L)' 'MSDLQIVIGRDYTRELWMAAITRGNEVMTVGYESTKEEAMEWARKAVQARGWEGENRDPPDIFERAWQEDK' A
#
# COMPACT_ATOMS: atom_id res chain seq x y z
N MET A 1 -9.37 13.04 -7.86
CA MET A 1 -8.17 12.57 -7.32
C MET A 1 -8.38 12.03 -5.94
N SER A 2 -7.80 10.91 -5.64
CA SER A 2 -8.04 10.27 -4.35
C SER A 2 -6.97 10.68 -3.34
N ASP A 3 -7.37 10.90 -2.10
CA ASP A 3 -6.40 11.13 -1.05
C ASP A 3 -5.75 9.84 -0.62
N LEU A 4 -6.32 8.72 -1.01
CA LEU A 4 -5.86 7.43 -0.55
C LEU A 4 -4.75 6.95 -1.46
N GLN A 5 -3.69 6.45 -0.87
CA GLN A 5 -2.55 5.98 -1.63
C GLN A 5 -2.10 4.63 -1.09
N ILE A 6 -1.61 3.80 -1.97
CA ILE A 6 -1.01 2.53 -1.60
C ILE A 6 0.47 2.62 -1.98
N VAL A 7 1.34 2.47 -1.00
CA VAL A 7 2.78 2.52 -1.23
C VAL A 7 3.32 1.11 -1.11
N ILE A 8 3.95 0.64 -2.17
CA ILE A 8 4.50 -0.71 -2.21
C ILE A 8 6.02 -0.60 -2.18
N GLY A 9 6.65 -1.34 -1.30
CA GLY A 9 8.09 -1.33 -1.21
C GLY A 9 8.62 -2.66 -0.76
N ARG A 10 9.90 -2.90 -1.05
CA ARG A 10 10.55 -4.12 -0.63
C ARG A 10 11.18 -3.91 0.72
N ASP A 11 10.92 -4.83 1.63
CA ASP A 11 11.55 -4.79 2.95
C ASP A 11 12.65 -5.84 2.95
N TYR A 12 13.88 -5.39 2.77
CA TYR A 12 15.00 -6.30 2.66
C TYR A 12 15.35 -6.95 3.99
N THR A 13 15.02 -6.29 5.08
CA THR A 13 15.29 -6.85 6.39
C THR A 13 14.44 -8.09 6.66
N ARG A 14 13.16 -8.01 6.29
CA ARG A 14 12.26 -9.12 6.50
C ARG A 14 12.16 -10.02 5.28
N GLU A 15 12.73 -9.56 4.16
CA GLU A 15 12.62 -10.26 2.88
C GLU A 15 11.18 -10.42 2.46
N LEU A 16 10.38 -9.40 2.69
CA LEU A 16 8.98 -9.39 2.33
C LEU A 16 8.69 -8.12 1.55
N TRP A 17 7.50 -8.07 0.98
CA TRP A 17 7.03 -6.85 0.34
C TRP A 17 6.07 -6.17 1.29
N MET A 18 6.21 -4.88 1.40
CA MET A 18 5.37 -4.10 2.29
C MET A 18 4.36 -3.31 1.47
N ALA A 19 3.14 -3.24 1.97
CA ALA A 19 2.13 -2.36 1.41
C ALA A 19 1.64 -1.47 2.53
N ALA A 20 1.71 -0.18 2.32
CA ALA A 20 1.20 0.78 3.30
C ALA A 20 0.07 1.54 2.64
N ILE A 21 -1.03 1.70 3.34
CA ILE A 21 -2.15 2.47 2.85
C ILE A 21 -2.16 3.78 3.62
N THR A 22 -2.08 4.88 2.89
CA THR A 22 -2.00 6.20 3.51
C THR A 22 -3.13 7.07 3.02
N ARG A 23 -3.48 8.06 3.83
CA ARG A 23 -4.43 9.09 3.45
C ARG A 23 -3.79 10.42 3.81
N GLY A 24 -3.45 11.20 2.80
CA GLY A 24 -2.70 12.42 3.03
C GLY A 24 -1.36 12.06 3.65
N ASN A 25 -1.09 12.58 4.82
CA ASN A 25 0.16 12.32 5.50
C ASN A 25 0.06 11.23 6.55
N GLU A 26 -1.08 10.56 6.64
CA GLU A 26 -1.30 9.61 7.70
C GLU A 26 -1.24 8.19 7.18
N VAL A 27 -0.51 7.31 7.86
CA VAL A 27 -0.47 5.91 7.51
C VAL A 27 -1.64 5.22 8.20
N MET A 28 -2.53 4.65 7.39
CA MET A 28 -3.71 4.01 7.92
C MET A 28 -3.44 2.58 8.36
N THR A 29 -2.69 1.85 7.58
CA THR A 29 -2.36 0.48 7.92
C THR A 29 -1.20 0.00 7.06
N VAL A 30 -0.52 -1.05 7.50
CA VAL A 30 0.62 -1.61 6.81
C VAL A 30 0.49 -3.12 6.83
N GLY A 31 0.83 -3.77 5.74
CA GLY A 31 0.85 -5.23 5.68
C GLY A 31 2.08 -5.72 4.95
N TYR A 32 2.44 -6.98 5.19
CA TYR A 32 3.60 -7.59 4.59
C TYR A 32 3.19 -8.88 3.91
N GLU A 33 3.71 -9.11 2.71
CA GLU A 33 3.41 -10.32 1.96
C GLU A 33 4.67 -10.82 1.28
N SER A 34 4.63 -12.04 0.79
CA SER A 34 5.80 -12.65 0.18
C SER A 34 6.13 -12.09 -1.18
N THR A 35 5.15 -11.66 -1.93
CA THR A 35 5.37 -11.14 -3.27
C THR A 35 4.74 -9.78 -3.41
N LYS A 36 5.21 -9.06 -4.41
CA LYS A 36 4.67 -7.75 -4.71
C LYS A 36 3.20 -7.81 -5.07
N GLU A 37 2.83 -8.80 -5.89
CA GLU A 37 1.44 -8.94 -6.29
C GLU A 37 0.54 -9.22 -5.10
N GLU A 38 1.02 -10.04 -4.19
CA GLU A 38 0.23 -10.33 -3.00
C GLU A 38 0.07 -9.10 -2.13
N ALA A 39 1.13 -8.30 -2.02
CA ALA A 39 1.06 -7.08 -1.23
C ALA A 39 0.06 -6.11 -1.84
N MET A 40 0.07 -5.98 -3.16
CA MET A 40 -0.88 -5.10 -3.82
C MET A 40 -2.31 -5.58 -3.64
N GLU A 41 -2.51 -6.88 -3.75
CA GLU A 41 -3.84 -7.41 -3.59
C GLU A 41 -4.33 -7.27 -2.16
N TRP A 42 -3.45 -7.50 -1.20
CA TRP A 42 -3.80 -7.29 0.20
C TRP A 42 -4.26 -5.85 0.42
N ALA A 43 -3.53 -4.90 -0.15
CA ALA A 43 -3.87 -3.50 0.04
C ALA A 43 -5.22 -3.15 -0.57
N ARG A 44 -5.49 -3.67 -1.77
CA ARG A 44 -6.78 -3.40 -2.40
C ARG A 44 -7.93 -3.98 -1.61
N LYS A 45 -7.74 -5.19 -1.10
CA LYS A 45 -8.79 -5.81 -0.30
C LYS A 45 -9.00 -5.07 1.02
N ALA A 46 -7.91 -4.58 1.61
CA ALA A 46 -8.02 -3.83 2.85
C ALA A 46 -8.80 -2.53 2.64
N VAL A 47 -8.54 -1.86 1.53
CA VAL A 47 -9.25 -0.62 1.22
C VAL A 47 -10.73 -0.91 1.04
N GLN A 48 -11.07 -1.97 0.32
CA GLN A 48 -12.46 -2.32 0.11
C GLN A 48 -13.14 -2.74 1.40
N ALA A 49 -12.47 -3.55 2.19
CA ALA A 49 -13.08 -4.07 3.41
C ALA A 49 -13.38 -2.96 4.41
N ARG A 50 -12.58 -1.90 4.39
CA ARG A 50 -12.79 -0.81 5.32
C ARG A 50 -13.64 0.31 4.73
N GLY A 51 -14.01 0.18 3.46
CA GLY A 51 -14.85 1.18 2.81
C GLY A 51 -14.15 2.50 2.58
N TRP A 52 -12.84 2.48 2.51
CA TRP A 52 -12.08 3.72 2.38
C TRP A 52 -12.24 4.38 1.02
N GLU A 53 -12.60 3.60 -0.01
CA GLU A 53 -12.78 4.20 -1.30
C GLU A 53 -14.13 4.84 -1.48
N GLY A 54 -14.98 4.70 -0.53
CA GLY A 54 -16.38 5.00 -0.68
C GLY A 54 -16.75 6.26 -1.36
N GLU A 55 -16.35 7.40 -0.83
CA GLU A 55 -16.92 8.59 -1.29
C GLU A 55 -16.50 9.02 -2.64
N ASN A 56 -15.24 8.90 -2.95
CA ASN A 56 -14.77 9.39 -4.21
C ASN A 56 -14.94 8.46 -5.34
N ARG A 57 -15.06 7.19 -5.07
CA ARG A 57 -15.13 6.19 -6.08
C ARG A 57 -13.89 6.11 -6.93
N ASP A 58 -12.87 6.87 -6.63
CA ASP A 58 -11.62 6.79 -7.34
C ASP A 58 -10.78 5.70 -6.72
N PRO A 59 -10.08 4.93 -7.51
CA PRO A 59 -9.17 3.95 -6.94
C PRO A 59 -8.01 4.67 -6.29
N PRO A 60 -7.38 4.06 -5.29
CA PRO A 60 -6.22 4.69 -4.67
C PRO A 60 -5.06 4.72 -5.66
N ASP A 61 -4.24 5.74 -5.54
CA ASP A 61 -3.02 5.82 -6.32
C ASP A 61 -2.02 4.81 -5.77
N ILE A 62 -1.28 4.18 -6.66
CA ILE A 62 -0.32 3.18 -6.26
C ILE A 62 1.08 3.66 -6.59
N PHE A 63 1.94 3.68 -5.58
CA PHE A 63 3.32 4.10 -5.74
C PHE A 63 4.24 2.96 -5.36
N GLU A 64 5.31 2.79 -6.14
CA GLU A 64 6.28 1.77 -5.84
C GLU A 64 7.54 2.46 -5.41
N ARG A 65 8.11 2.10 -4.28
CA ARG A 65 9.30 2.72 -3.77
C ARG A 65 10.42 1.72 -3.73
N ALA A 66 11.60 2.21 -4.06
CA ALA A 66 12.78 1.40 -3.93
C ALA A 66 13.40 1.75 -2.60
N TRP A 67 13.11 0.97 -1.58
CA TRP A 67 13.41 1.34 -0.28
C TRP A 67 14.82 1.36 -0.02
N GLN A 68 15.49 0.66 -0.33
CA GLN A 68 16.60 0.64 0.11
C GLN A 68 17.62 0.39 -0.59
N GLU A 69 17.46 0.32 -1.49
CA GLU A 69 18.39 -0.03 -2.16
C GLU A 69 19.54 0.64 -1.95
N ASP A 70 19.73 1.31 -1.46
CA ASP A 70 20.84 1.87 -1.27
C ASP A 70 21.60 1.50 -0.37
N LYS A 71 21.81 1.06 -0.20
CA LYS A 71 22.44 0.77 0.37
C LYS A 71 23.07 0.77 0.47
#